data_5147861d88eb69b18d82ce8a8e7b5028
#
_entry.id   5147861d88eb69b18d82ce8a8e7b5028
#
_cell.length_a   1.000
_cell.length_b   1.000
_cell.length_c   1.000
_cell.angle_alpha   90.00
_cell.angle_beta   90.00
_cell.angle_gamma   90.00
#
_symmetry.space_group_name_H-M   'P 1'
#
loop_
_entity.id
_entity.type
_entity.pdbx_description
1 polymer ?
#
loop_
_entity_poly.entity_id
_entity_poly.type
_entity_poly.pdbx_seq_one_letter_code
_entity_poly.pdbx_strand_id
1 'polypeptide(L)'
;MTTTRRNFLQTAAVSAAAVVLPGFITPSEQQKEQGGFVLNKNPLKLGLMTYLVGRSWDIDTIIKNCKETKYEHVQLRTTHAHGVEVTLTAAQRADVKKRFKDAGLAISLASAFQYHSTDQAELRKNIDGTKEFLQLAADVGAIGIRVFPNAVPKEGDKTREKILAQIGKSLSECATFGNNLGVEVRVEEHGQGTANIPVITQILDFADNPYLYMIWNNSNSDYTGEGLPKGYEGMGLEAQFNLVKDRIRNVHLRELFSDYPWRQLFSLLSKAGYKGYLDIELSDESCEAVRMMKNYRVGFLALQNAM
;
A
#
# COMPACT_ATOMS: atom_id res chain seq x y z
N MET A 1 -70.13 16.51 6.14
CA MET A 1 -69.98 17.71 5.31
C MET A 1 -68.51 17.85 4.96
N THR A 2 -68.23 17.55 3.75
CA THR A 2 -66.89 17.52 3.17
C THR A 2 -66.51 18.91 2.69
N THR A 3 -65.40 19.46 3.15
CA THR A 3 -64.84 20.70 2.63
C THR A 3 -63.51 20.43 1.98
N THR A 4 -63.45 20.63 0.69
CA THR A 4 -62.37 20.31 -0.25
C THR A 4 -61.22 21.30 -0.18
N ARG A 5 -60.00 20.79 -0.40
CA ARG A 5 -58.68 21.45 -0.45
C ARG A 5 -58.49 22.49 -1.59
N ARG A 6 -59.53 23.19 -2.03
CA ARG A 6 -59.46 24.00 -3.28
C ARG A 6 -59.58 25.52 -3.12
N ASN A 7 -59.64 26.06 -1.91
CA ASN A 7 -59.85 27.49 -1.70
C ASN A 7 -58.78 28.24 -0.89
N PHE A 8 -57.48 27.85 -1.08
CA PHE A 8 -56.38 28.56 -0.40
C PHE A 8 -55.41 29.29 -1.34
N LEU A 9 -55.75 29.47 -2.62
CA LEU A 9 -54.89 30.13 -3.60
C LEU A 9 -55.61 31.28 -4.33
N GLN A 10 -56.24 32.20 -3.62
CA GLN A 10 -56.64 33.51 -4.18
C GLN A 10 -56.79 34.49 -3.03
N THR A 11 -55.82 35.32 -2.82
CA THR A 11 -55.85 36.69 -2.32
C THR A 11 -54.56 37.03 -1.55
N ALA A 12 -53.58 37.58 -2.23
CA ALA A 12 -52.61 38.53 -1.67
C ALA A 12 -51.78 39.15 -2.82
N ALA A 13 -52.43 40.02 -3.54
CA ALA A 13 -51.74 41.03 -4.33
C ALA A 13 -51.89 42.34 -3.61
N VAL A 14 -50.87 42.81 -2.88
CA VAL A 14 -50.76 44.22 -2.45
C VAL A 14 -49.29 44.63 -2.40
N SER A 15 -48.98 45.53 -3.33
CA SER A 15 -48.05 46.64 -3.28
C SER A 15 -46.71 46.49 -2.55
N ALA A 16 -45.63 46.32 -3.31
CA ALA A 16 -44.25 46.54 -2.86
C ALA A 16 -43.90 48.02 -2.99
N ALA A 17 -43.74 48.73 -1.88
CA ALA A 17 -43.02 49.99 -1.83
C ALA A 17 -41.53 49.65 -1.65
N ALA A 18 -40.72 50.05 -2.61
CA ALA A 18 -39.26 49.87 -2.57
C ALA A 18 -38.62 50.80 -1.51
N VAL A 19 -38.11 50.27 -0.45
CA VAL A 19 -37.13 50.92 0.43
C VAL A 19 -35.74 50.46 0.02
N VAL A 20 -34.97 51.35 -0.60
CA VAL A 20 -33.56 51.10 -0.90
C VAL A 20 -32.76 51.28 0.37
N LEU A 21 -32.28 50.17 0.93
CA LEU A 21 -31.23 50.20 1.95
C LEU A 21 -29.88 49.85 1.27
N PRO A 22 -28.78 50.59 1.55
CA PRO A 22 -27.50 50.29 0.95
C PRO A 22 -26.85 49.13 1.71
N GLY A 23 -26.45 48.09 0.98
CA GLY A 23 -25.60 47.04 1.52
C GLY A 23 -26.05 45.60 1.37
N PHE A 24 -27.00 45.29 0.50
CA PHE A 24 -27.30 43.88 0.19
C PHE A 24 -26.43 43.40 -0.97
N ILE A 25 -25.43 42.55 -0.64
CA ILE A 25 -24.68 41.70 -1.57
C ILE A 25 -25.72 40.78 -2.27
N THR A 26 -25.76 40.81 -3.57
CA THR A 26 -26.66 40.00 -4.40
C THR A 26 -26.39 38.50 -4.24
N PRO A 27 -27.42 37.62 -4.22
CA PRO A 27 -27.23 36.17 -4.01
C PRO A 27 -26.46 35.42 -5.11
N SER A 28 -25.93 36.12 -6.12
CA SER A 28 -25.26 35.48 -7.26
C SER A 28 -23.77 35.15 -7.05
N GLU A 29 -23.13 35.63 -5.97
CA GLU A 29 -21.72 35.31 -5.68
C GLU A 29 -21.50 34.28 -4.58
N GLN A 30 -22.52 33.96 -3.77
CA GLN A 30 -22.42 32.92 -2.73
C GLN A 30 -22.78 31.51 -3.19
N GLN A 31 -23.16 31.28 -4.43
CA GLN A 31 -23.49 29.94 -4.95
C GLN A 31 -22.37 29.29 -5.78
N LYS A 32 -21.15 29.81 -5.78
CA LYS A 32 -20.00 29.19 -6.47
C LYS A 32 -19.01 28.46 -5.57
N GLU A 33 -19.23 28.39 -4.28
CA GLU A 33 -18.53 27.47 -3.39
C GLU A 33 -19.39 26.24 -3.02
N GLN A 34 -20.08 25.66 -3.98
CA GLN A 34 -20.45 24.27 -3.88
C GLN A 34 -19.18 23.48 -4.18
N GLY A 35 -18.63 22.86 -3.13
CA GLY A 35 -17.39 22.15 -3.09
C GLY A 35 -17.15 21.26 -4.30
N GLY A 36 -16.47 21.77 -5.28
CA GLY A 36 -15.80 20.96 -6.24
C GLY A 36 -14.75 20.19 -5.46
N PHE A 37 -14.90 18.85 -5.40
CA PHE A 37 -13.85 17.98 -4.91
C PHE A 37 -12.55 18.41 -5.58
N VAL A 38 -11.62 18.97 -4.82
CA VAL A 38 -10.27 19.25 -5.31
C VAL A 38 -9.66 17.87 -5.52
N LEU A 39 -9.68 17.39 -6.75
CA LEU A 39 -9.04 16.14 -7.11
C LEU A 39 -7.57 16.26 -6.72
N ASN A 40 -7.12 15.34 -5.88
CA ASN A 40 -5.70 15.27 -5.50
C ASN A 40 -4.84 15.23 -6.76
N LYS A 41 -3.89 16.15 -6.88
CA LYS A 41 -2.99 16.25 -8.05
C LYS A 41 -2.14 14.98 -8.25
N ASN A 42 -1.92 14.22 -7.19
CA ASN A 42 -1.20 12.95 -7.19
C ASN A 42 -2.06 11.85 -6.54
N PRO A 43 -3.05 11.29 -7.25
CA PRO A 43 -3.90 10.27 -6.68
C PRO A 43 -3.09 9.01 -6.34
N LEU A 44 -3.28 8.50 -5.13
CA LEU A 44 -2.72 7.24 -4.70
C LEU A 44 -3.46 6.09 -5.39
N LYS A 45 -2.75 5.00 -5.68
CA LYS A 45 -3.27 3.83 -6.39
C LYS A 45 -3.53 2.69 -5.44
N LEU A 46 -4.72 2.08 -5.56
CA LEU A 46 -5.14 0.99 -4.71
C LEU A 46 -4.85 -0.36 -5.37
N GLY A 47 -4.30 -1.28 -4.58
CA GLY A 47 -4.04 -2.66 -4.97
C GLY A 47 -4.58 -3.66 -3.94
N LEU A 48 -4.37 -4.94 -4.24
CA LEU A 48 -4.70 -6.09 -3.39
C LEU A 48 -3.45 -6.93 -3.14
N MET A 49 -3.14 -7.24 -1.91
CA MET A 49 -2.29 -8.37 -1.58
C MET A 49 -3.15 -9.62 -1.39
N THR A 50 -2.85 -10.71 -2.11
CA THR A 50 -3.51 -11.99 -1.89
C THR A 50 -3.01 -12.60 -0.57
N TYR A 51 -3.61 -12.19 0.55
CA TYR A 51 -3.33 -12.74 1.89
C TYR A 51 -4.44 -13.70 2.27
N LEU A 52 -5.35 -13.34 3.19
CA LEU A 52 -6.55 -14.17 3.40
C LEU A 52 -7.57 -13.89 2.27
N VAL A 53 -7.84 -12.64 1.96
CA VAL A 53 -8.65 -12.28 0.79
C VAL A 53 -7.88 -12.64 -0.49
N GLY A 54 -8.49 -13.42 -1.35
CA GLY A 54 -7.93 -13.83 -2.63
C GLY A 54 -6.96 -15.02 -2.58
N ARG A 55 -6.72 -15.61 -1.41
CA ARG A 55 -5.84 -16.78 -1.23
C ARG A 55 -6.25 -17.99 -2.07
N SER A 56 -7.54 -18.19 -2.22
CA SER A 56 -8.14 -19.29 -2.98
C SER A 56 -8.46 -18.95 -4.44
N TRP A 57 -8.12 -17.75 -4.92
CA TRP A 57 -8.46 -17.33 -6.27
C TRP A 57 -7.39 -17.74 -7.28
N ASP A 58 -7.86 -18.23 -8.42
CA ASP A 58 -7.03 -18.37 -9.62
C ASP A 58 -6.81 -17.01 -10.31
N ILE A 59 -5.98 -16.98 -11.33
CA ILE A 59 -5.63 -15.74 -12.03
C ILE A 59 -6.85 -15.08 -12.68
N ASP A 60 -7.79 -15.82 -13.24
CA ASP A 60 -8.99 -15.25 -13.87
C ASP A 60 -9.89 -14.57 -12.85
N THR A 61 -10.07 -15.22 -11.72
CA THR A 61 -10.84 -14.65 -10.59
C THR A 61 -10.18 -13.38 -10.03
N ILE A 62 -8.86 -13.37 -9.88
CA ILE A 62 -8.09 -12.20 -9.45
C ILE A 62 -8.32 -11.05 -10.43
N ILE A 63 -8.10 -11.28 -11.71
CA ILE A 63 -8.26 -10.27 -12.77
C ILE A 63 -9.68 -9.73 -12.79
N LYS A 64 -10.68 -10.62 -12.79
CA LYS A 64 -12.11 -10.26 -12.77
C LYS A 64 -12.43 -9.36 -11.59
N ASN A 65 -12.07 -9.78 -10.37
CA ASN A 65 -12.42 -9.08 -9.15
C ASN A 65 -11.70 -7.72 -9.03
N CYS A 66 -10.41 -7.66 -9.38
CA CYS A 66 -9.66 -6.39 -9.39
C CYS A 66 -10.23 -5.41 -10.43
N LYS A 67 -10.58 -5.86 -11.63
CA LYS A 67 -11.21 -5.00 -12.64
C LYS A 67 -12.57 -4.49 -12.22
N GLU A 68 -13.43 -5.36 -11.68
CA GLU A 68 -14.76 -5.00 -11.19
C GLU A 68 -14.70 -3.98 -10.06
N THR A 69 -13.70 -4.08 -9.19
CA THR A 69 -13.52 -3.20 -8.04
C THR A 69 -12.60 -2.01 -8.31
N LYS A 70 -12.01 -1.93 -9.53
CA LYS A 70 -11.08 -0.88 -9.97
C LYS A 70 -9.80 -0.81 -9.12
N TYR A 71 -9.27 -1.97 -8.77
CA TYR A 71 -7.94 -2.09 -8.21
C TYR A 71 -6.92 -2.14 -9.35
N GLU A 72 -5.78 -1.46 -9.15
CA GLU A 72 -4.80 -1.22 -10.22
C GLU A 72 -3.57 -2.14 -10.12
N HIS A 73 -3.42 -2.83 -9.01
CA HIS A 73 -2.29 -3.70 -8.70
C HIS A 73 -2.73 -4.93 -7.91
N VAL A 74 -1.99 -6.03 -8.07
CA VAL A 74 -2.09 -7.17 -7.16
C VAL A 74 -0.71 -7.69 -6.79
N GLN A 75 -0.49 -7.88 -5.50
CA GLN A 75 0.68 -8.57 -4.97
C GLN A 75 0.33 -10.03 -4.74
N LEU A 76 0.89 -10.90 -5.58
CA LEU A 76 0.65 -12.34 -5.56
C LEU A 76 1.53 -13.02 -4.52
N ARG A 77 0.94 -13.54 -3.46
CA ARG A 77 1.69 -14.24 -2.41
C ARG A 77 1.97 -15.69 -2.83
N THR A 78 3.22 -16.13 -2.66
CA THR A 78 3.63 -17.53 -2.91
C THR A 78 2.74 -18.54 -2.16
N THR A 79 2.60 -19.74 -2.73
CA THR A 79 1.81 -20.88 -2.21
C THR A 79 0.28 -20.70 -2.22
N HIS A 80 -0.22 -19.69 -2.93
CA HIS A 80 -1.65 -19.47 -3.09
C HIS A 80 -2.20 -20.09 -4.38
N ALA A 81 -3.53 -20.16 -4.50
CA ALA A 81 -4.23 -20.89 -5.57
C ALA A 81 -3.97 -20.35 -6.99
N HIS A 82 -3.51 -19.11 -7.14
CA HIS A 82 -3.13 -18.56 -8.43
C HIS A 82 -1.95 -19.31 -9.10
N GLY A 83 -1.15 -20.06 -8.33
CA GLY A 83 -0.10 -20.96 -8.85
C GLY A 83 1.08 -20.27 -9.54
N VAL A 84 1.31 -18.97 -9.34
CA VAL A 84 2.46 -18.26 -9.92
C VAL A 84 3.70 -18.56 -9.06
N GLU A 85 4.43 -19.62 -9.47
CA GLU A 85 5.56 -20.19 -8.72
C GLU A 85 6.76 -20.47 -9.64
N VAL A 86 7.92 -20.67 -9.02
CA VAL A 86 9.19 -20.95 -9.77
C VAL A 86 9.13 -22.22 -10.61
N THR A 87 8.22 -23.13 -10.30
CA THR A 87 8.00 -24.39 -11.04
C THR A 87 7.28 -24.21 -12.37
N LEU A 88 6.75 -23.01 -12.67
CA LEU A 88 6.11 -22.73 -13.95
C LEU A 88 7.10 -22.85 -15.11
N THR A 89 6.68 -23.50 -16.17
CA THR A 89 7.40 -23.55 -17.46
C THR A 89 7.47 -22.15 -18.10
N ALA A 90 8.39 -21.94 -19.03
CA ALA A 90 8.52 -20.69 -19.77
C ALA A 90 7.21 -20.29 -20.49
N ALA A 91 6.49 -21.26 -21.05
CA ALA A 91 5.20 -21.02 -21.71
C ALA A 91 4.12 -20.55 -20.71
N GLN A 92 4.06 -21.17 -19.52
CA GLN A 92 3.12 -20.76 -18.48
C GLN A 92 3.45 -19.36 -17.93
N ARG A 93 4.74 -19.02 -17.73
CA ARG A 93 5.17 -17.68 -17.32
C ARG A 93 4.78 -16.62 -18.35
N ALA A 94 4.95 -16.94 -19.66
CA ALA A 94 4.53 -16.05 -20.74
C ALA A 94 3.01 -15.85 -20.78
N ASP A 95 2.22 -16.89 -20.49
CA ASP A 95 0.76 -16.80 -20.39
C ASP A 95 0.34 -15.91 -19.21
N VAL A 96 0.92 -16.10 -18.03
CA VAL A 96 0.69 -15.24 -16.86
C VAL A 96 0.95 -13.77 -17.21
N LYS A 97 2.11 -13.49 -17.81
CA LYS A 97 2.48 -12.13 -18.24
C LYS A 97 1.44 -11.53 -19.20
N LYS A 98 1.05 -12.32 -20.19
CA LYS A 98 0.06 -11.89 -21.20
C LYS A 98 -1.28 -11.54 -20.54
N ARG A 99 -1.80 -12.40 -19.67
CA ARG A 99 -3.11 -12.23 -19.02
C ARG A 99 -3.17 -10.96 -18.19
N PHE A 100 -2.18 -10.71 -17.33
CA PHE A 100 -2.14 -9.49 -16.51
C PHE A 100 -1.91 -8.23 -17.35
N LYS A 101 -1.06 -8.31 -18.37
CA LYS A 101 -0.82 -7.20 -19.31
C LYS A 101 -2.10 -6.84 -20.08
N ASP A 102 -2.81 -7.82 -20.63
CA ASP A 102 -4.05 -7.60 -21.38
C ASP A 102 -5.17 -7.04 -20.46
N ALA A 103 -5.14 -7.40 -19.20
CA ALA A 103 -6.05 -6.86 -18.20
C ALA A 103 -5.70 -5.42 -17.77
N GLY A 104 -4.51 -4.92 -18.07
CA GLY A 104 -4.01 -3.63 -17.57
C GLY A 104 -3.79 -3.61 -16.06
N LEU A 105 -3.55 -4.78 -15.44
CA LEU A 105 -3.36 -4.94 -14.01
C LEU A 105 -1.87 -5.16 -13.70
N ALA A 106 -1.27 -4.25 -12.96
CA ALA A 106 0.12 -4.39 -12.52
C ALA A 106 0.24 -5.51 -11.47
N ILE A 107 1.37 -6.22 -11.47
CA ILE A 107 1.63 -7.26 -10.48
C ILE A 107 2.98 -7.10 -9.80
N SER A 108 3.05 -7.54 -8.55
CA SER A 108 4.29 -7.88 -7.83
C SER A 108 4.14 -9.25 -7.17
N LEU A 109 5.24 -9.84 -6.74
CA LEU A 109 5.19 -11.13 -6.06
C LEU A 109 5.56 -10.96 -4.59
N ALA A 110 4.99 -11.77 -3.71
CA ALA A 110 5.34 -11.80 -2.29
C ALA A 110 5.91 -13.16 -1.90
N SER A 111 7.21 -13.19 -1.64
CA SER A 111 7.93 -14.37 -1.17
C SER A 111 7.96 -14.48 0.35
N ALA A 112 8.54 -15.55 0.88
CA ALA A 112 8.75 -15.77 2.31
C ALA A 112 10.24 -15.85 2.69
N PHE A 113 11.16 -15.45 1.81
CA PHE A 113 12.61 -15.50 2.07
C PHE A 113 13.02 -14.52 3.17
N GLN A 114 14.00 -14.93 3.98
CA GLN A 114 14.53 -14.20 5.15
C GLN A 114 16.04 -14.39 5.24
N TYR A 115 16.74 -13.45 5.93
CA TYR A 115 18.20 -13.37 5.84
C TYR A 115 18.89 -13.29 7.21
N HIS A 116 18.19 -13.58 8.31
CA HIS A 116 18.68 -13.46 9.67
C HIS A 116 19.34 -14.73 10.21
N SER A 117 19.23 -15.85 9.50
CA SER A 117 19.77 -17.13 9.97
C SER A 117 21.30 -17.08 10.13
N THR A 118 21.80 -17.61 11.24
CA THR A 118 23.25 -17.78 11.49
C THR A 118 23.82 -19.00 10.78
N ASP A 119 22.96 -19.92 10.32
CA ASP A 119 23.36 -21.02 9.44
C ASP A 119 23.61 -20.48 8.03
N GLN A 120 24.86 -20.55 7.59
CA GLN A 120 25.28 -20.01 6.31
C GLN A 120 24.70 -20.79 5.10
N ALA A 121 24.42 -22.09 5.26
CA ALA A 121 23.78 -22.88 4.21
C ALA A 121 22.31 -22.45 4.03
N GLU A 122 21.59 -22.24 5.13
CA GLU A 122 20.22 -21.71 5.10
C GLU A 122 20.18 -20.29 4.53
N LEU A 123 21.10 -19.40 4.97
CA LEU A 123 21.22 -18.05 4.44
C LEU A 123 21.43 -18.06 2.93
N ARG A 124 22.39 -18.86 2.44
CA ARG A 124 22.67 -19.00 1.01
C ARG A 124 21.44 -19.51 0.24
N LYS A 125 20.76 -20.52 0.77
CA LYS A 125 19.51 -21.05 0.19
C LYS A 125 18.44 -19.96 0.03
N ASN A 126 18.27 -19.09 1.03
CA ASN A 126 17.31 -17.98 0.94
C ASN A 126 17.73 -16.93 -0.11
N ILE A 127 19.03 -16.61 -0.20
CA ILE A 127 19.51 -15.67 -1.22
C ILE A 127 19.32 -16.25 -2.63
N ASP A 128 19.69 -17.51 -2.84
CA ASP A 128 19.58 -18.17 -4.15
C ASP A 128 18.12 -18.35 -4.55
N GLY A 129 17.26 -18.78 -3.63
CA GLY A 129 15.80 -18.85 -3.87
C GLY A 129 15.20 -17.48 -4.17
N THR A 130 15.70 -16.41 -3.55
CA THR A 130 15.28 -15.04 -3.89
C THR A 130 15.64 -14.70 -5.33
N LYS A 131 16.81 -15.08 -5.82
CA LYS A 131 17.22 -14.87 -7.22
C LYS A 131 16.38 -15.65 -8.21
N GLU A 132 16.02 -16.89 -7.91
CA GLU A 132 15.09 -17.67 -8.71
C GLU A 132 13.69 -17.02 -8.78
N PHE A 133 13.26 -16.46 -7.64
CA PHE A 133 11.96 -15.77 -7.56
C PHE A 133 11.99 -14.42 -8.29
N LEU A 134 13.13 -13.73 -8.32
CA LEU A 134 13.36 -12.53 -9.14
C LEU A 134 13.30 -12.86 -10.64
N GLN A 135 13.88 -14.00 -11.06
CA GLN A 135 13.76 -14.45 -12.44
C GLN A 135 12.30 -14.76 -12.81
N LEU A 136 11.57 -15.46 -11.94
CA LEU A 136 10.13 -15.66 -12.12
C LEU A 136 9.40 -14.32 -12.28
N ALA A 137 9.69 -13.36 -11.41
CA ALA A 137 9.07 -12.03 -11.44
C ALA A 137 9.30 -11.33 -12.78
N ALA A 138 10.52 -11.34 -13.31
CA ALA A 138 10.86 -10.78 -14.61
C ALA A 138 10.09 -11.46 -15.74
N ASP A 139 10.04 -12.80 -15.71
CA ASP A 139 9.39 -13.60 -16.75
C ASP A 139 7.87 -13.37 -16.80
N VAL A 140 7.22 -13.24 -15.64
CA VAL A 140 5.77 -12.97 -15.54
C VAL A 140 5.43 -11.47 -15.64
N GLY A 141 6.43 -10.59 -15.74
CA GLY A 141 6.23 -9.14 -15.85
C GLY A 141 5.86 -8.43 -14.53
N ALA A 142 6.23 -9.02 -13.41
CA ALA A 142 6.07 -8.39 -12.09
C ALA A 142 7.08 -7.25 -11.89
N ILE A 143 6.64 -6.16 -11.27
CA ILE A 143 7.47 -4.96 -11.07
C ILE A 143 8.41 -5.07 -9.87
N GLY A 144 8.20 -6.02 -8.99
CA GLY A 144 9.03 -6.23 -7.81
C GLY A 144 8.65 -7.46 -7.02
N ILE A 145 9.48 -7.82 -6.07
CA ILE A 145 9.21 -8.87 -5.09
C ILE A 145 9.28 -8.35 -3.65
N ARG A 146 8.42 -8.87 -2.80
CA ARG A 146 8.52 -8.69 -1.36
C ARG A 146 9.39 -9.76 -0.73
N VAL A 147 10.23 -9.37 0.22
CA VAL A 147 11.03 -10.25 1.09
C VAL A 147 10.93 -9.80 2.55
N PHE A 148 11.24 -10.70 3.49
CA PHE A 148 11.22 -10.38 4.91
C PHE A 148 12.63 -10.10 5.46
N PRO A 149 12.81 -9.08 6.32
CA PRO A 149 14.04 -8.93 7.09
C PRO A 149 14.10 -10.00 8.18
N ASN A 150 12.97 -10.23 8.81
CA ASN A 150 12.69 -11.04 10.00
C ASN A 150 13.81 -11.12 11.03
N ALA A 151 13.47 -11.53 12.11
CA ALA A 151 14.00 -11.55 13.47
C ALA A 151 15.42 -11.01 13.62
N VAL A 152 15.53 -9.91 14.34
CA VAL A 152 16.83 -9.46 14.88
C VAL A 152 16.82 -9.60 16.40
N PRO A 153 17.97 -9.86 17.03
CA PRO A 153 18.13 -9.89 18.47
C PRO A 153 17.64 -8.59 19.13
N LYS A 154 17.30 -8.66 20.41
CA LYS A 154 16.87 -7.48 21.18
C LYS A 154 17.95 -6.40 21.21
N GLU A 155 17.52 -5.18 21.44
CA GLU A 155 18.41 -4.04 21.66
C GLU A 155 19.40 -4.35 22.81
N GLY A 156 20.69 -4.00 22.61
CA GLY A 156 21.78 -4.30 23.55
C GLY A 156 22.40 -5.70 23.39
N ASP A 157 21.85 -6.59 22.57
CA ASP A 157 22.48 -7.86 22.24
C ASP A 157 23.72 -7.63 21.34
N LYS A 158 24.83 -8.24 21.71
CA LYS A 158 26.13 -8.08 21.00
C LYS A 158 26.11 -8.59 19.56
N THR A 159 25.16 -9.44 19.20
CA THR A 159 25.05 -10.01 17.85
C THR A 159 24.11 -9.21 16.94
N ARG A 160 23.31 -8.28 17.48
CA ARG A 160 22.28 -7.53 16.75
C ARG A 160 22.84 -6.82 15.53
N GLU A 161 23.88 -6.02 15.70
CA GLU A 161 24.49 -5.26 14.59
C GLU A 161 25.02 -6.19 13.48
N LYS A 162 25.66 -7.31 13.88
CA LYS A 162 26.12 -8.31 12.92
C LYS A 162 24.98 -8.91 12.10
N ILE A 163 23.83 -9.20 12.73
CA ILE A 163 22.66 -9.74 12.03
C ILE A 163 22.02 -8.68 11.12
N LEU A 164 21.89 -7.43 11.57
CA LEU A 164 21.42 -6.33 10.72
C LEU A 164 22.31 -6.15 9.48
N ALA A 165 23.62 -6.14 9.67
CA ALA A 165 24.58 -6.05 8.56
C ALA A 165 24.51 -7.25 7.61
N GLN A 166 24.31 -8.48 8.14
CA GLN A 166 24.10 -9.68 7.33
C GLN A 166 22.84 -9.56 6.47
N ILE A 167 21.72 -9.12 7.05
CA ILE A 167 20.47 -8.90 6.34
C ILE A 167 20.68 -7.86 5.23
N GLY A 168 21.26 -6.69 5.56
CA GLY A 168 21.53 -5.63 4.59
C GLY A 168 22.38 -6.11 3.42
N LYS A 169 23.51 -6.80 3.69
CA LYS A 169 24.39 -7.33 2.63
C LYS A 169 23.71 -8.38 1.75
N SER A 170 22.91 -9.28 2.34
CA SER A 170 22.16 -10.28 1.60
C SER A 170 21.12 -9.64 0.67
N LEU A 171 20.42 -8.63 1.17
CA LEU A 171 19.45 -7.86 0.40
C LEU A 171 20.13 -7.02 -0.70
N SER A 172 21.34 -6.50 -0.46
CA SER A 172 22.13 -5.79 -1.48
C SER A 172 22.48 -6.70 -2.65
N GLU A 173 22.89 -7.95 -2.37
CA GLU A 173 23.16 -8.95 -3.41
C GLU A 173 21.91 -9.25 -4.25
N CYS A 174 20.77 -9.46 -3.58
CA CYS A 174 19.48 -9.71 -4.25
C CYS A 174 19.02 -8.48 -5.06
N ALA A 175 19.14 -7.27 -4.50
CA ALA A 175 18.71 -6.03 -5.15
C ALA A 175 19.54 -5.73 -6.41
N THR A 176 20.85 -5.96 -6.37
CA THR A 176 21.71 -5.84 -7.55
C THR A 176 21.29 -6.82 -8.64
N PHE A 177 21.02 -8.08 -8.27
CA PHE A 177 20.52 -9.08 -9.22
C PHE A 177 19.17 -8.70 -9.81
N GLY A 178 18.21 -8.25 -8.96
CA GLY A 178 16.90 -7.81 -9.39
C GLY A 178 16.95 -6.61 -10.33
N ASN A 179 17.80 -5.62 -10.05
CA ASN A 179 17.98 -4.46 -10.90
C ASN A 179 18.43 -4.84 -12.33
N ASN A 180 19.31 -5.84 -12.47
CA ASN A 180 19.74 -6.35 -13.79
C ASN A 180 18.59 -6.99 -14.56
N LEU A 181 17.53 -7.42 -13.90
CA LEU A 181 16.31 -7.99 -14.49
C LEU A 181 15.19 -6.95 -14.62
N GLY A 182 15.37 -5.71 -14.15
CA GLY A 182 14.34 -4.70 -14.08
C GLY A 182 13.26 -4.99 -13.03
N VAL A 183 13.58 -5.74 -11.98
CA VAL A 183 12.68 -6.15 -10.89
C VAL A 183 13.18 -5.59 -9.55
N GLU A 184 12.33 -4.88 -8.83
CA GLU A 184 12.67 -4.30 -7.53
C GLU A 184 12.67 -5.36 -6.42
N VAL A 185 13.64 -5.29 -5.49
CA VAL A 185 13.60 -6.00 -4.21
C VAL A 185 13.05 -5.04 -3.16
N ARG A 186 12.00 -5.46 -2.46
CA ARG A 186 11.28 -4.65 -1.48
C ARG A 186 11.27 -5.37 -0.14
N VAL A 187 12.05 -4.88 0.83
CA VAL A 187 12.05 -5.42 2.19
C VAL A 187 10.84 -4.89 2.95
N GLU A 188 10.05 -5.78 3.53
CA GLU A 188 8.87 -5.41 4.31
C GLU A 188 9.24 -5.03 5.73
N GLU A 189 8.64 -4.00 6.25
CA GLU A 189 8.61 -3.67 7.68
C GLU A 189 7.83 -4.76 8.44
N HIS A 190 8.50 -5.85 8.79
CA HIS A 190 7.87 -7.05 9.33
C HIS A 190 8.82 -7.84 10.24
N GLY A 191 8.25 -8.53 11.21
CA GLY A 191 8.95 -9.51 12.03
C GLY A 191 9.42 -8.97 13.38
N GLN A 192 9.91 -9.89 14.21
CA GLN A 192 10.34 -9.57 15.56
C GLN A 192 11.60 -8.67 15.54
N GLY A 193 11.46 -7.45 16.08
CA GLY A 193 12.54 -6.47 16.16
C GLY A 193 12.83 -5.75 14.84
N THR A 194 12.09 -6.07 13.75
CA THR A 194 12.23 -5.47 12.43
C THR A 194 10.91 -4.83 11.92
N ALA A 195 9.83 -4.94 12.68
CA ALA A 195 8.56 -4.29 12.38
C ALA A 195 8.56 -2.83 12.90
N ASN A 196 9.55 -2.05 12.50
CA ASN A 196 9.61 -0.59 12.72
C ASN A 196 10.57 0.08 11.72
N ILE A 197 10.25 1.28 11.34
CA ILE A 197 10.95 2.03 10.28
C ILE A 197 12.43 2.30 10.61
N PRO A 198 12.84 2.71 11.82
CA PRO A 198 14.24 2.90 12.14
C PRO A 198 15.12 1.66 11.94
N VAL A 199 14.62 0.46 12.24
CA VAL A 199 15.39 -0.77 11.99
C VAL A 199 15.47 -1.09 10.50
N ILE A 200 14.39 -0.86 9.74
CA ILE A 200 14.44 -0.96 8.28
C ILE A 200 15.46 0.04 7.71
N THR A 201 15.50 1.28 8.23
CA THR A 201 16.51 2.27 7.84
C THR A 201 17.94 1.75 8.06
N GLN A 202 18.22 1.18 9.24
CA GLN A 202 19.54 0.56 9.52
C GLN A 202 19.87 -0.57 8.53
N ILE A 203 18.91 -1.41 8.16
CA ILE A 203 19.10 -2.48 7.16
C ILE A 203 19.41 -1.88 5.78
N LEU A 204 18.70 -0.82 5.37
CA LEU A 204 18.96 -0.11 4.12
C LEU A 204 20.36 0.53 4.11
N ASP A 205 20.80 1.10 5.22
CA ASP A 205 22.15 1.68 5.39
C ASP A 205 23.23 0.61 5.30
N PHE A 206 23.06 -0.56 5.96
CA PHE A 206 23.98 -1.69 5.84
C PHE A 206 24.01 -2.30 4.43
N ALA A 207 22.92 -2.23 3.69
CA ALA A 207 22.87 -2.69 2.30
C ALA A 207 23.69 -1.77 1.39
N ASP A 208 23.71 -0.46 1.66
CA ASP A 208 24.35 0.57 0.84
C ASP A 208 24.08 0.37 -0.66
N ASN A 209 22.80 0.16 -1.00
CA ASN A 209 22.39 -0.18 -2.35
C ASN A 209 21.18 0.65 -2.79
N PRO A 210 21.30 1.46 -3.86
CA PRO A 210 20.22 2.32 -4.33
C PRO A 210 19.01 1.55 -4.91
N TYR A 211 19.19 0.28 -5.23
CA TYR A 211 18.16 -0.58 -5.84
C TYR A 211 17.40 -1.43 -4.81
N LEU A 212 17.71 -1.29 -3.50
CA LEU A 212 16.92 -1.90 -2.44
C LEU A 212 15.85 -0.92 -1.98
N TYR A 213 14.61 -1.36 -1.99
CA TYR A 213 13.43 -0.60 -1.60
C TYR A 213 12.72 -1.26 -0.41
N MET A 214 11.66 -0.61 0.08
CA MET A 214 10.90 -1.13 1.20
C MET A 214 9.38 -1.13 0.96
N ILE A 215 8.69 -1.91 1.79
CA ILE A 215 7.24 -1.90 1.96
C ILE A 215 6.93 -1.38 3.36
N TRP A 216 6.11 -0.34 3.43
CA TRP A 216 5.57 0.20 4.68
C TRP A 216 4.39 -0.64 5.13
N ASN A 217 4.43 -1.22 6.35
CA ASN A 217 3.45 -2.22 6.81
C ASN A 217 2.57 -1.77 8.00
N ASN A 218 2.54 -0.49 8.35
CA ASN A 218 1.64 0.13 9.32
C ASN A 218 1.74 -0.45 10.74
N SER A 219 2.90 -0.38 11.34
CA SER A 219 3.12 -0.70 12.75
C SER A 219 2.63 0.42 13.67
N ASN A 220 2.18 0.09 14.88
CA ASN A 220 1.78 1.11 15.85
C ASN A 220 2.96 2.04 16.22
N SER A 221 4.19 1.52 16.24
CA SER A 221 5.40 2.30 16.47
C SER A 221 5.61 3.44 15.47
N ASP A 222 5.02 3.36 14.26
CA ASP A 222 5.18 4.38 13.21
C ASP A 222 4.67 5.75 13.66
N TYR A 223 3.63 5.79 14.48
CA TYR A 223 3.00 7.03 14.90
C TYR A 223 3.04 7.27 16.41
N THR A 224 3.14 6.22 17.22
CA THR A 224 3.28 6.38 18.68
C THR A 224 4.71 6.69 19.10
N GLY A 225 5.69 6.25 18.30
CA GLY A 225 7.11 6.31 18.65
C GLY A 225 7.50 5.37 19.79
N GLU A 226 6.61 4.46 20.20
CA GLU A 226 6.87 3.49 21.24
C GLU A 226 7.65 2.29 20.71
N GLY A 227 8.55 1.74 21.53
CA GLY A 227 9.33 0.55 21.19
C GLY A 227 10.36 0.75 20.08
N LEU A 228 10.65 1.99 19.71
CA LEU A 228 11.71 2.31 18.75
C LEU A 228 13.10 2.07 19.34
N PRO A 229 14.11 1.78 18.50
CA PRO A 229 15.49 1.61 18.96
C PRO A 229 16.06 2.91 19.56
N LYS A 230 17.14 2.74 20.33
CA LYS A 230 17.87 3.87 20.92
C LYS A 230 18.27 4.91 19.86
N GLY A 231 17.99 6.17 20.17
CA GLY A 231 18.26 7.31 19.27
C GLY A 231 17.10 7.68 18.34
N TYR A 232 16.01 6.91 18.36
CA TYR A 232 14.78 7.16 17.58
C TYR A 232 13.54 7.30 18.48
N GLU A 233 13.72 7.35 19.79
CA GLU A 233 12.63 7.39 20.77
C GLU A 233 11.69 8.56 20.50
N GLY A 234 10.39 8.30 20.50
CA GLY A 234 9.35 9.33 20.35
C GLY A 234 9.21 9.90 18.94
N MET A 235 9.89 9.34 17.92
CA MET A 235 9.68 9.77 16.55
C MET A 235 8.25 9.45 16.09
N GLY A 236 7.49 10.47 15.72
CA GLY A 236 6.17 10.31 15.12
C GLY A 236 6.23 9.97 13.62
N LEU A 237 5.04 9.76 13.03
CA LEU A 237 4.85 9.29 11.66
C LEU A 237 5.64 10.08 10.60
N GLU A 238 5.57 11.41 10.62
CA GLU A 238 6.23 12.24 9.62
C GLU A 238 7.76 12.13 9.70
N ALA A 239 8.31 12.09 10.92
CA ALA A 239 9.74 11.95 11.13
C ALA A 239 10.25 10.59 10.60
N GLN A 240 9.54 9.50 10.91
CA GLN A 240 9.87 8.17 10.41
C GLN A 240 9.68 8.06 8.89
N PHE A 241 8.61 8.65 8.35
CA PHE A 241 8.39 8.72 6.90
C PHE A 241 9.56 9.39 6.17
N ASN A 242 10.08 10.49 6.72
CA ASN A 242 11.20 11.21 6.11
C ASN A 242 12.51 10.42 6.07
N LEU A 243 12.70 9.41 6.94
CA LEU A 243 13.86 8.51 6.88
C LEU A 243 13.89 7.66 5.59
N VAL A 244 12.70 7.29 5.08
CA VAL A 244 12.59 6.24 4.04
C VAL A 244 11.74 6.61 2.84
N LYS A 245 11.18 7.83 2.76
CA LYS A 245 10.20 8.25 1.74
C LYS A 245 10.63 7.94 0.29
N ASP A 246 11.93 8.04 -0.01
CA ASP A 246 12.47 7.81 -1.36
C ASP A 246 12.65 6.30 -1.65
N ARG A 247 12.53 5.46 -0.64
CA ARG A 247 12.67 4.00 -0.71
C ARG A 247 11.35 3.26 -0.69
N ILE A 248 10.24 3.90 -0.33
CA ILE A 248 8.92 3.26 -0.28
C ILE A 248 8.46 2.96 -1.70
N ARG A 249 8.15 1.68 -1.99
CA ARG A 249 7.61 1.24 -3.29
C ARG A 249 6.23 0.61 -3.17
N ASN A 250 5.86 0.20 -1.96
CA ASN A 250 4.56 -0.36 -1.66
C ASN A 250 4.16 -0.02 -0.22
N VAL A 251 2.88 0.08 0.02
CA VAL A 251 2.30 0.23 1.37
C VAL A 251 1.27 -0.87 1.52
N HIS A 252 1.37 -1.67 2.58
CA HIS A 252 0.28 -2.57 2.96
C HIS A 252 -0.77 -1.79 3.74
N LEU A 253 -2.03 -1.95 3.41
CA LEU A 253 -3.14 -1.30 4.09
C LEU A 253 -3.91 -2.33 4.89
N ARG A 254 -4.10 -2.06 6.17
CA ARG A 254 -5.02 -2.80 7.04
C ARG A 254 -6.40 -2.14 7.02
N GLU A 255 -7.21 -2.39 8.02
CA GLU A 255 -8.54 -1.81 8.16
C GLU A 255 -8.46 -0.28 8.31
N LEU A 256 -9.12 0.44 7.40
CA LEU A 256 -9.10 1.92 7.39
C LEU A 256 -9.87 2.56 8.55
N PHE A 257 -10.64 1.77 9.32
CA PHE A 257 -11.32 2.21 10.53
C PHE A 257 -10.48 2.08 11.81
N SER A 258 -9.25 1.56 11.70
CA SER A 258 -8.31 1.48 12.82
C SER A 258 -7.82 2.88 13.24
N ASP A 259 -7.22 2.98 14.43
CA ASP A 259 -6.67 4.22 14.98
C ASP A 259 -5.40 4.70 14.26
N TYR A 260 -4.92 3.95 13.26
CA TYR A 260 -3.76 4.34 12.47
C TYR A 260 -4.03 5.66 11.74
N PRO A 261 -3.10 6.63 11.73
CA PRO A 261 -3.31 7.97 11.16
C PRO A 261 -3.27 7.97 9.62
N TRP A 262 -4.19 7.25 8.98
CA TRP A 262 -4.25 7.06 7.52
C TRP A 262 -4.23 8.36 6.73
N ARG A 263 -4.98 9.39 7.16
CA ARG A 263 -4.99 10.69 6.47
C ARG A 263 -3.63 11.33 6.43
N GLN A 264 -2.89 11.26 7.55
CA GLN A 264 -1.54 11.81 7.62
C GLN A 264 -0.59 11.06 6.70
N LEU A 265 -0.60 9.71 6.74
CA LEU A 265 0.23 8.89 5.83
C LEU A 265 -0.09 9.17 4.37
N PHE A 266 -1.38 9.20 3.98
CA PHE A 266 -1.80 9.48 2.61
C PHE A 266 -1.35 10.87 2.16
N SER A 267 -1.47 11.88 3.03
CA SER A 267 -0.98 13.24 2.76
C SER A 267 0.53 13.28 2.53
N LEU A 268 1.31 12.59 3.37
CA LEU A 268 2.77 12.50 3.23
C LEU A 268 3.16 11.82 1.91
N LEU A 269 2.55 10.69 1.58
CA LEU A 269 2.77 9.98 0.32
C LEU A 269 2.43 10.85 -0.90
N SER A 270 1.28 11.52 -0.89
CA SER A 270 0.84 12.38 -1.98
C SER A 270 1.77 13.59 -2.17
N LYS A 271 2.14 14.27 -1.08
CA LYS A 271 3.08 15.41 -1.10
C LYS A 271 4.47 15.00 -1.59
N ALA A 272 4.92 13.79 -1.25
CA ALA A 272 6.17 13.23 -1.75
C ALA A 272 6.10 12.79 -3.23
N GLY A 273 4.93 12.88 -3.87
CA GLY A 273 4.75 12.45 -5.26
C GLY A 273 4.86 10.93 -5.44
N TYR A 274 4.47 10.15 -4.43
CA TYR A 274 4.52 8.68 -4.44
C TYR A 274 3.83 8.09 -5.67
N LYS A 275 4.46 7.11 -6.32
CA LYS A 275 3.98 6.48 -7.55
C LYS A 275 3.67 4.99 -7.41
N GLY A 276 3.99 4.40 -6.26
CA GLY A 276 3.73 2.99 -5.97
C GLY A 276 2.25 2.69 -5.71
N TYR A 277 2.00 1.53 -5.14
CA TYR A 277 0.65 1.04 -4.85
C TYR A 277 0.45 0.87 -3.35
N LEU A 278 -0.78 1.05 -2.92
CA LEU A 278 -1.23 0.77 -1.57
C LEU A 278 -2.11 -0.48 -1.65
N ASP A 279 -1.57 -1.62 -1.21
CA ASP A 279 -2.24 -2.91 -1.33
C ASP A 279 -2.98 -3.25 -0.03
N ILE A 280 -4.25 -3.58 -0.13
CA ILE A 280 -4.99 -4.08 1.03
C ILE A 280 -4.46 -5.46 1.43
N GLU A 281 -4.13 -5.62 2.71
CA GLU A 281 -3.72 -6.87 3.34
C GLU A 281 -4.68 -7.18 4.50
N LEU A 282 -5.86 -7.70 4.17
CA LEU A 282 -6.89 -7.97 5.17
C LEU A 282 -6.85 -9.40 5.65
N SER A 283 -7.10 -9.56 6.94
CA SER A 283 -7.11 -10.84 7.64
C SER A 283 -8.51 -11.41 7.89
N ASP A 284 -9.57 -10.79 7.36
CA ASP A 284 -10.94 -11.27 7.49
C ASP A 284 -11.44 -11.85 6.15
N GLU A 285 -11.71 -13.16 6.15
CA GLU A 285 -12.32 -13.90 5.04
C GLU A 285 -13.85 -14.03 5.19
N SER A 286 -14.44 -13.53 6.29
CA SER A 286 -15.84 -13.80 6.65
C SER A 286 -16.85 -13.04 5.80
N CYS A 287 -16.42 -12.03 5.05
CA CYS A 287 -17.30 -11.23 4.21
C CYS A 287 -17.16 -11.58 2.72
N GLU A 288 -18.19 -11.20 1.94
CA GLU A 288 -18.14 -11.33 0.49
C GLU A 288 -17.06 -10.39 -0.07
N ALA A 289 -16.00 -10.96 -0.66
CA ALA A 289 -14.77 -10.27 -0.97
C ALA A 289 -14.94 -9.09 -1.94
N VAL A 290 -15.71 -9.24 -3.03
CA VAL A 290 -15.92 -8.17 -4.02
C VAL A 290 -16.68 -6.99 -3.40
N ARG A 291 -17.67 -7.28 -2.55
CA ARG A 291 -18.40 -6.25 -1.82
C ARG A 291 -17.50 -5.51 -0.84
N MET A 292 -16.68 -6.25 -0.11
CA MET A 292 -15.68 -5.69 0.80
C MET A 292 -14.69 -4.80 0.05
N MET A 293 -14.13 -5.26 -1.08
CA MET A 293 -13.20 -4.49 -1.90
C MET A 293 -13.84 -3.18 -2.42
N LYS A 294 -15.12 -3.22 -2.84
CA LYS A 294 -15.85 -2.01 -3.24
C LYS A 294 -15.99 -1.01 -2.09
N ASN A 295 -16.38 -1.49 -0.91
CA ASN A 295 -16.52 -0.65 0.28
C ASN A 295 -15.18 -0.06 0.73
N TYR A 296 -14.14 -0.88 0.73
CA TYR A 296 -12.78 -0.44 1.07
C TYR A 296 -12.31 0.68 0.11
N ARG A 297 -12.55 0.51 -1.19
CA ARG A 297 -12.21 1.54 -2.18
C ARG A 297 -12.95 2.86 -1.92
N VAL A 298 -14.21 2.83 -1.50
CA VAL A 298 -14.96 4.05 -1.13
C VAL A 298 -14.28 4.77 0.04
N GLY A 299 -13.92 4.04 1.11
CA GLY A 299 -13.19 4.59 2.26
C GLY A 299 -11.82 5.16 1.87
N PHE A 300 -11.08 4.42 1.06
CA PHE A 300 -9.77 4.85 0.53
C PHE A 300 -9.85 6.17 -0.25
N LEU A 301 -10.83 6.30 -1.16
CA LEU A 301 -11.05 7.52 -1.92
C LEU A 301 -11.51 8.69 -1.04
N ALA A 302 -12.35 8.42 -0.04
CA ALA A 302 -12.78 9.44 0.91
C ALA A 302 -11.61 9.99 1.72
N LEU A 303 -10.69 9.13 2.17
CA LEU A 303 -9.47 9.54 2.89
C LEU A 303 -8.54 10.37 2.01
N GLN A 304 -8.38 10.03 0.73
CA GLN A 304 -7.57 10.81 -0.21
C GLN A 304 -8.14 12.20 -0.48
N ASN A 305 -9.45 12.32 -0.61
CA ASN A 305 -10.10 13.58 -0.96
C ASN A 305 -10.26 14.51 0.25
N ALA A 306 -10.05 14.02 1.45
CA ALA A 306 -10.08 14.79 2.70
C ALA A 306 -8.70 15.37 3.11
N MET A 307 -7.70 15.26 2.23
CA MET A 307 -6.32 15.75 2.46
C MET A 307 -6.17 17.21 2.02
#